data_6578e56e8c64a2c7ea800e0d8e3b898f
#
_entry.id   6578e56e8c64a2c7ea800e0d8e3b898f
#
_cell.length_a   1.000
_cell.length_b   1.000
_cell.length_c   1.000
_cell.angle_alpha   90.00
_cell.angle_beta   90.00
_cell.angle_gamma   90.00
#
_symmetry.space_group_name_H-M   'P 1'
#
loop_
_entity.id
_entity.type
_entity.pdbx_description
1 polymer ?
#
loop_
_entity_poly.entity_id
_entity_poly.type
_entity_poly.pdbx_seq_one_letter_code
_entity_poly.pdbx_strand_id
1 'polypeptide(L)'
;MGVIRPEVSCVFVCHDGRGKILLARRSARARDEPGAWDCGAGALEFGETFEAAVTREVTEEYAAPPLAIELLGVRNVLRPGTHWVAVVFAVRLDPAAARIGEPHKFDELGWFALDALPAPLHSQLPATLELFAA
;
A
#
# COMPACT_ATOMS: atom_id res chain seq x y z
N MET A 1 -9.13 29.06 9.44
CA MET A 1 -7.72 28.65 9.30
C MET A 1 -7.54 27.23 9.78
N GLY A 2 -6.93 26.35 8.98
CA GLY A 2 -6.72 24.96 9.35
C GLY A 2 -5.60 24.79 10.37
N VAL A 3 -5.65 23.68 11.10
CA VAL A 3 -4.58 23.27 12.01
C VAL A 3 -3.58 22.42 11.22
N ILE A 4 -2.29 22.77 11.30
CA ILE A 4 -1.23 21.95 10.71
C ILE A 4 -0.93 20.80 11.67
N ARG A 5 -1.08 19.59 11.20
CA ARG A 5 -0.87 18.38 12.01
C ARG A 5 -0.50 17.21 11.11
N PRO A 6 0.15 16.18 11.66
CA PRO A 6 0.40 14.96 10.90
C PRO A 6 -0.90 14.28 10.50
N GLU A 7 -0.88 13.66 9.33
CA GLU A 7 -1.96 12.79 8.87
C GLU A 7 -1.52 11.33 8.96
N VAL A 8 -2.48 10.42 9.05
CA VAL A 8 -2.19 8.99 9.19
C VAL A 8 -2.59 8.26 7.93
N SER A 9 -1.67 7.49 7.36
CA SER A 9 -1.96 6.57 6.28
C SER A 9 -1.80 5.13 6.75
N CYS A 10 -2.65 4.24 6.22
CA CYS A 10 -2.49 2.81 6.36
C CYS A 10 -1.83 2.31 5.08
N VAL A 11 -0.63 1.75 5.22
CA VAL A 11 0.15 1.21 4.12
C VAL A 11 0.10 -0.31 4.22
N PHE A 12 -0.20 -0.99 3.12
CA PHE A 12 -0.36 -2.44 3.18
C PHE A 12 0.45 -3.12 2.08
N VAL A 13 1.27 -4.08 2.50
CA VAL A 13 1.98 -4.99 1.61
C VAL A 13 1.16 -6.27 1.55
N CYS A 14 0.49 -6.49 0.43
CA CYS A 14 -0.29 -7.71 0.23
C CYS A 14 0.61 -8.84 -0.24
N HIS A 15 0.37 -10.05 0.28
CA HIS A 15 1.19 -11.22 -0.03
C HIS A 15 0.31 -12.46 -0.19
N ASP A 16 0.89 -13.47 -0.83
CA ASP A 16 0.19 -14.74 -1.09
C ASP A 16 0.41 -15.81 -0.02
N GLY A 17 1.23 -15.52 0.99
CA GLY A 17 1.65 -16.49 2.01
C GLY A 17 2.67 -17.51 1.50
N ARG A 18 3.19 -17.32 0.28
CA ARG A 18 4.14 -18.24 -0.38
C ARG A 18 5.39 -17.53 -0.93
N GLY A 19 5.70 -16.36 -0.40
CA GLY A 19 6.92 -15.63 -0.74
C GLY A 19 6.78 -14.58 -1.83
N LYS A 20 5.56 -14.32 -2.33
CA LYS A 20 5.34 -13.25 -3.30
C LYS A 20 4.47 -12.14 -2.74
N ILE A 21 4.77 -10.92 -3.15
CA ILE A 21 4.00 -9.72 -2.81
C ILE A 21 3.29 -9.17 -4.05
N LEU A 22 2.17 -8.51 -3.81
CA LEU A 22 1.40 -7.86 -4.86
C LEU A 22 1.85 -6.40 -4.98
N LEU A 23 2.23 -6.01 -6.19
CA LEU A 23 2.52 -4.62 -6.50
C LEU A 23 1.63 -4.17 -7.66
N ALA A 24 1.30 -2.89 -7.65
CA ALA A 24 0.54 -2.24 -8.70
C ALA A 24 1.40 -1.18 -9.38
N ARG A 25 1.32 -1.10 -10.70
CA ARG A 25 1.98 -0.03 -11.43
C ARG A 25 1.05 1.19 -11.46
N ARG A 26 1.54 2.31 -10.98
CA ARG A 26 0.80 3.57 -10.93
C ARG A 26 0.54 4.06 -12.35
N SER A 27 -0.70 4.44 -12.64
CA SER A 27 -1.10 4.89 -13.96
C SER A 27 -0.44 6.21 -14.33
N ALA A 28 -0.53 6.59 -15.62
CA ALA A 28 -0.03 7.87 -16.09
C ALA A 28 -0.77 9.07 -15.46
N ARG A 29 -1.94 8.85 -14.86
CA ARG A 29 -2.72 9.89 -14.16
C ARG A 29 -2.35 10.06 -12.69
N ALA A 30 -1.43 9.24 -12.16
CA ALA A 30 -1.03 9.34 -10.77
C ALA A 30 -0.39 10.70 -10.50
N ARG A 31 -0.76 11.29 -9.36
CA ARG A 31 -0.19 12.58 -8.95
C ARG A 31 1.28 12.50 -8.62
N ASP A 32 1.71 11.32 -8.21
CA ASP A 32 3.01 11.05 -7.64
C ASP A 32 3.60 9.83 -8.32
N GLU A 33 4.80 9.96 -8.85
CA GLU A 33 5.60 8.88 -9.44
C GLU A 33 4.80 7.98 -10.41
N PRO A 34 4.20 8.54 -11.50
CA PRO A 34 3.49 7.71 -12.46
C PRO A 34 4.42 6.66 -13.08
N GLY A 35 3.89 5.46 -13.33
CA GLY A 35 4.66 4.35 -13.88
C GLY A 35 5.46 3.55 -12.86
N ALA A 36 5.58 4.03 -11.62
CA ALA A 36 6.28 3.30 -10.57
C ALA A 36 5.41 2.20 -9.98
N TRP A 37 6.04 1.12 -9.55
CA TRP A 37 5.40 0.01 -8.87
C TRP A 37 5.39 0.26 -7.36
N ASP A 38 4.27 0.02 -6.72
CA ASP A 38 4.08 0.29 -5.30
C ASP A 38 3.13 -0.72 -4.66
N CYS A 39 3.23 -0.82 -3.34
CA CYS A 39 2.21 -1.49 -2.53
C CYS A 39 0.99 -0.56 -2.39
N GLY A 40 0.01 -0.96 -1.61
CA GLY A 40 -1.18 -0.15 -1.40
C GLY A 40 -1.09 0.79 -0.21
N ALA A 41 -1.90 1.82 -0.24
CA ALA A 41 -2.02 2.76 0.87
C ALA A 41 -3.32 3.56 0.76
N GLY A 42 -3.78 4.06 1.91
CA GLY A 42 -4.90 4.98 1.96
C GLY A 42 -4.94 5.74 3.28
N ALA A 43 -5.57 6.90 3.27
CA ALA A 43 -5.69 7.71 4.47
C ALA A 43 -6.64 7.06 5.48
N LEU A 44 -6.25 7.08 6.74
CA LEU A 44 -7.14 6.68 7.84
C LEU A 44 -8.21 7.76 7.97
N GLU A 45 -9.48 7.35 7.91
CA GLU A 45 -10.60 8.27 8.09
C GLU A 45 -10.97 8.39 9.56
N PHE A 46 -11.49 9.55 9.94
CA PHE A 46 -11.91 9.78 11.31
C PHE A 46 -12.95 8.72 11.73
N GLY A 47 -12.68 8.12 12.89
CA GLY A 47 -13.56 7.09 13.44
C GLY A 47 -13.32 5.67 12.95
N GLU A 48 -12.41 5.47 11.99
CA GLU A 48 -12.06 4.12 11.54
C GLU A 48 -11.03 3.47 12.45
N THR A 49 -11.17 2.17 12.70
CA THR A 49 -10.06 1.36 13.20
C THR A 49 -9.09 1.09 12.06
N PHE A 50 -7.86 0.70 12.38
CA PHE A 50 -6.90 0.30 11.35
C PHE A 50 -7.41 -0.86 10.49
N GLU A 51 -8.01 -1.87 11.13
CA GLU A 51 -8.54 -3.02 10.41
C GLU A 51 -9.64 -2.61 9.42
N ALA A 52 -10.54 -1.71 9.83
CA ALA A 52 -11.60 -1.22 8.96
C ALA A 52 -11.02 -0.44 7.77
N ALA A 53 -10.04 0.42 8.03
CA ALA A 53 -9.39 1.22 6.97
C ALA A 53 -8.66 0.32 5.97
N VAL A 54 -7.86 -0.63 6.46
CA VAL A 54 -7.11 -1.55 5.60
C VAL A 54 -8.08 -2.42 4.77
N THR A 55 -9.12 -2.96 5.39
CA THR A 55 -10.11 -3.78 4.69
C THR A 55 -10.79 -2.99 3.58
N ARG A 56 -11.18 -1.76 3.86
CA ARG A 56 -11.82 -0.88 2.87
C ARG A 56 -10.88 -0.59 1.70
N GLU A 57 -9.67 -0.15 2.00
CA GLU A 57 -8.70 0.24 0.96
C GLU A 57 -8.25 -0.95 0.12
N VAL A 58 -7.97 -2.10 0.73
CA VAL A 58 -7.58 -3.32 0.02
C VAL A 58 -8.71 -3.77 -0.93
N THR A 59 -9.95 -3.74 -0.44
CA THR A 59 -11.11 -4.12 -1.25
C THR A 59 -11.30 -3.16 -2.42
N GLU A 60 -11.14 -1.86 -2.20
CA GLU A 60 -11.23 -0.85 -3.28
C GLU A 60 -10.11 -1.01 -4.31
N GLU A 61 -8.87 -1.17 -3.88
CA GLU A 61 -7.71 -1.21 -4.78
C GLU A 61 -7.57 -2.54 -5.52
N TYR A 62 -7.81 -3.67 -4.84
CA TYR A 62 -7.52 -5.00 -5.38
C TYR A 62 -8.74 -5.90 -5.55
N ALA A 63 -9.93 -5.38 -5.28
CA ALA A 63 -11.21 -6.09 -5.46
C ALA A 63 -11.26 -7.45 -4.77
N ALA A 64 -10.56 -7.58 -3.64
CA ALA A 64 -10.49 -8.82 -2.87
C ALA A 64 -10.48 -8.51 -1.37
N PRO A 65 -11.19 -9.29 -0.54
CA PRO A 65 -11.15 -9.08 0.90
C PRO A 65 -9.84 -9.59 1.50
N PRO A 66 -9.30 -8.93 2.53
CA PRO A 66 -8.16 -9.46 3.26
C PRO A 66 -8.49 -10.79 3.92
N LEU A 67 -7.56 -11.75 3.85
CA LEU A 67 -7.65 -13.02 4.57
C LEU A 67 -7.01 -12.93 5.96
N ALA A 68 -5.99 -12.08 6.11
CA ALA A 68 -5.32 -11.82 7.38
C ALA A 68 -4.66 -10.45 7.32
N ILE A 69 -4.62 -9.74 8.44
CA ILE A 69 -4.00 -8.42 8.57
C ILE A 69 -3.06 -8.46 9.76
N GLU A 70 -1.80 -8.08 9.57
CA GLU A 70 -0.79 -8.03 10.62
C GLU A 70 -0.10 -6.67 10.63
N LEU A 71 -0.02 -6.04 11.80
CA LEU A 71 0.72 -4.80 11.97
C LEU A 71 2.22 -5.09 11.96
N LEU A 72 2.96 -4.38 11.09
CA LEU A 72 4.41 -4.53 10.98
C LEU A 72 5.18 -3.42 11.69
N GLY A 73 4.70 -2.19 11.61
CA GLY A 73 5.40 -1.07 12.20
C GLY A 73 4.85 0.27 11.76
N VAL A 74 5.55 1.32 12.17
CA VAL A 74 5.15 2.71 11.92
C VAL A 74 6.36 3.47 11.41
N ARG A 75 6.16 4.32 10.40
CA ARG A 75 7.18 5.19 9.84
C ARG A 75 6.70 6.62 9.79
N ASN A 76 7.59 7.57 9.99
CA ASN A 76 7.34 8.95 9.60
C ASN A 76 7.71 9.15 8.14
N VAL A 77 6.87 9.86 7.40
CA VAL A 77 7.15 10.28 6.04
C VAL A 77 7.11 11.81 6.05
N LEU A 78 8.30 12.40 6.07
CA LEU A 78 8.49 13.84 6.17
C LEU A 78 8.92 14.40 4.82
N ARG A 79 8.18 15.37 4.32
CA ARG A 79 8.50 16.11 3.11
C ARG A 79 8.23 17.60 3.38
N PRO A 80 8.79 18.52 2.59
CA PRO A 80 8.45 19.93 2.76
C PRO A 80 6.95 20.15 2.69
N GLY A 81 6.38 20.70 3.77
CA GLY A 81 4.96 21.01 3.86
C GLY A 81 4.02 19.85 4.22
N THR A 82 4.53 18.61 4.36
CA THR A 82 3.68 17.47 4.71
C THR A 82 4.36 16.57 5.75
N HIS A 83 3.52 16.00 6.60
CA HIS A 83 3.96 15.01 7.59
C HIS A 83 2.93 13.90 7.65
N TRP A 84 3.30 12.71 7.18
CA TRP A 84 2.47 11.52 7.27
C TRP A 84 3.04 10.53 8.25
N VAL A 85 2.17 9.94 9.06
CA VAL A 85 2.50 8.78 9.88
C VAL A 85 1.98 7.56 9.12
N ALA A 86 2.89 6.76 8.59
CA ALA A 86 2.55 5.56 7.84
C ALA A 86 2.53 4.36 8.79
N VAL A 87 1.35 3.78 8.97
CA VAL A 87 1.16 2.56 9.74
C VAL A 87 1.14 1.41 8.75
N VAL A 88 2.11 0.50 8.85
CA VAL A 88 2.40 -0.50 7.82
C VAL A 88 1.89 -1.88 8.24
N PHE A 89 1.18 -2.53 7.33
CA PHE A 89 0.56 -3.84 7.55
C PHE A 89 1.01 -4.85 6.50
N ALA A 90 1.11 -6.11 6.88
CA ALA A 90 1.14 -7.23 5.96
C ALA A 90 -0.30 -7.76 5.83
N VAL A 91 -0.75 -7.94 4.59
CA VAL A 91 -2.11 -8.39 4.31
C VAL A 91 -2.07 -9.59 3.39
N ARG A 92 -2.61 -10.71 3.87
CA ARG A 92 -2.71 -11.90 3.03
C ARG A 92 -3.93 -11.80 2.12
N LEU A 93 -3.73 -12.04 0.83
CA LEU A 93 -4.79 -12.10 -0.18
C LEU A 93 -4.77 -13.46 -0.88
N ASP A 94 -5.93 -13.83 -1.44
CA ASP A 94 -6.02 -14.91 -2.40
C ASP A 94 -5.55 -14.39 -3.76
N PRO A 95 -4.43 -14.90 -4.33
CA PRO A 95 -3.96 -14.44 -5.64
C PRO A 95 -4.98 -14.62 -6.77
N ALA A 96 -5.84 -15.62 -6.67
CA ALA A 96 -6.87 -15.87 -7.67
C ALA A 96 -7.99 -14.84 -7.65
N ALA A 97 -8.18 -14.13 -6.53
CA ALA A 97 -9.23 -13.13 -6.37
C ALA A 97 -8.76 -11.71 -6.70
N ALA A 98 -7.48 -11.42 -6.52
CA ALA A 98 -6.94 -10.06 -6.66
C ALA A 98 -6.99 -9.59 -8.12
N ARG A 99 -7.52 -8.38 -8.31
CA ARG A 99 -7.56 -7.71 -9.62
C ARG A 99 -7.59 -6.20 -9.42
N ILE A 100 -7.38 -5.43 -10.48
CA ILE A 100 -7.43 -3.97 -10.40
C ILE A 100 -8.86 -3.54 -10.08
N GLY A 101 -9.04 -2.92 -8.90
CA GLY A 101 -10.33 -2.34 -8.49
C GLY A 101 -10.48 -0.88 -8.88
N GLU A 102 -9.36 -0.19 -9.11
CA GLU A 102 -9.34 1.24 -9.44
C GLU A 102 -8.50 1.49 -10.70
N PRO A 103 -9.04 1.21 -11.91
CA PRO A 103 -8.27 1.29 -13.16
C PRO A 103 -7.76 2.70 -13.49
N HIS A 104 -8.31 3.74 -12.88
CA HIS A 104 -7.79 5.10 -13.06
C HIS A 104 -6.50 5.34 -12.29
N LYS A 105 -6.23 4.56 -11.24
CA LYS A 105 -5.02 4.68 -10.42
C LYS A 105 -3.92 3.73 -10.85
N PHE A 106 -4.28 2.52 -11.28
CA PHE A 106 -3.34 1.45 -11.59
C PHE A 106 -3.63 0.88 -12.97
N ASP A 107 -2.58 0.60 -13.74
CA ASP A 107 -2.73 0.01 -15.06
C ASP A 107 -2.21 -1.42 -15.16
N GLU A 108 -1.55 -1.92 -14.11
CA GLU A 108 -1.04 -3.29 -14.07
C GLU A 108 -0.90 -3.79 -12.63
N LEU A 109 -1.17 -5.07 -12.39
CA LEU A 109 -0.85 -5.77 -11.14
C LEU A 109 0.15 -6.89 -11.42
N GLY A 110 0.99 -7.20 -10.46
CA GLY A 110 1.89 -8.33 -10.55
C GLY A 110 2.25 -8.89 -9.18
N TRP A 111 2.55 -10.18 -9.15
CA TRP A 111 3.05 -10.88 -7.98
C TRP A 111 4.54 -11.11 -8.13
N PHE A 112 5.32 -10.66 -7.15
CA PHE A 112 6.77 -10.63 -7.26
C PHE A 112 7.42 -11.20 -6.01
N ALA A 113 8.47 -12.01 -6.20
CA ALA A 113 9.36 -12.37 -5.12
C ALA A 113 10.19 -11.15 -4.70
N LEU A 114 10.59 -11.08 -3.43
CA LEU A 114 11.35 -9.93 -2.92
C LEU A 114 12.71 -9.77 -3.59
N ASP A 115 13.28 -10.83 -4.14
CA ASP A 115 14.54 -10.80 -4.89
C ASP A 115 14.37 -10.60 -6.40
N ALA A 116 13.13 -10.42 -6.87
CA ALA A 116 12.81 -10.26 -8.29
C ALA A 116 11.76 -9.16 -8.51
N LEU A 117 11.98 -8.01 -7.86
CA LEU A 117 11.05 -6.89 -7.95
C LEU A 117 11.11 -6.20 -9.31
N PRO A 118 9.98 -5.61 -9.76
CA PRO A 118 9.98 -4.83 -11.00
C PRO A 118 10.67 -3.49 -10.83
N ALA A 119 10.81 -2.74 -11.90
CA ALA A 119 11.37 -1.39 -11.88
C ALA A 119 10.53 -0.47 -12.80
N PRO A 120 10.43 0.84 -12.47
CA PRO A 120 10.93 1.48 -11.27
C PRO A 120 10.04 1.22 -10.06
N LEU A 121 10.59 1.29 -8.85
CA LEU A 121 9.83 1.23 -7.61
C LEU A 121 9.48 2.64 -7.13
N HIS A 122 8.32 2.78 -6.50
CA HIS A 122 7.98 4.00 -5.79
C HIS A 122 9.03 4.29 -4.72
N SER A 123 9.39 5.56 -4.54
CA SER A 123 10.48 5.97 -3.65
C SER A 123 10.30 5.54 -2.19
N GLN A 124 9.07 5.38 -1.72
CA GLN A 124 8.79 4.97 -0.35
C GLN A 124 8.72 3.46 -0.16
N LEU A 125 8.68 2.69 -1.24
CA LEU A 125 8.51 1.24 -1.16
C LEU A 125 9.70 0.52 -0.49
N PRO A 126 10.96 0.85 -0.80
CA PRO A 126 12.08 0.15 -0.15
C PRO A 126 12.03 0.18 1.37
N ALA A 127 11.76 1.34 1.97
CA ALA A 127 11.67 1.47 3.42
C ALA A 127 10.47 0.69 4.00
N THR A 128 9.36 0.66 3.27
CA THR A 128 8.18 -0.15 3.65
C THR A 128 8.53 -1.64 3.62
N LEU A 129 9.23 -2.09 2.59
CA LEU A 129 9.62 -3.51 2.46
C LEU A 129 10.63 -3.94 3.52
N GLU A 130 11.43 -3.03 4.07
CA GLU A 130 12.30 -3.33 5.20
C GLU A 130 11.48 -3.79 6.41
N LEU A 131 10.35 -3.17 6.67
CA LEU A 131 9.46 -3.58 7.75
C LEU A 131 8.80 -4.93 7.45
N PHE A 132 8.44 -5.16 6.19
CA PHE A 132 7.82 -6.42 5.77
C PHE A 132 8.80 -7.60 5.87
N ALA A 133 10.06 -7.38 5.51
CA ALA A 133 11.09 -8.42 5.50
C ALA A 133 11.71 -8.67 6.88
N ALA A 134 11.46 -7.80 7.85
CA ALA A 134 12.05 -7.90 9.18
C ALA A 134 11.52 -9.10 9.98
#